data_e989785bc854659687a4a7efba6157be
#
_entry.id   e989785bc854659687a4a7efba6157be
#
_cell.length_a   1.000
_cell.length_b   1.000
_cell.length_c   1.000
_cell.angle_alpha   90.00
_cell.angle_beta   90.00
_cell.angle_gamma   90.00
#
_symmetry.space_group_name_H-M   'P 1'
#
loop_
_entity.id
_entity.type
_entity.pdbx_description
1 polymer ?
#
loop_
_entity_poly.entity_id
_entity_poly.type
_entity_poly.pdbx_seq_one_letter_code
_entity_poly.pdbx_strand_id
1 'polypeptide(L)'
;MQLEALGTVTPLANVVVQPQVSGVLTSVLFQEGQMVKKGDVLATIDPQPFQNALDQASGARQRDEAQLAAARVTLQRYQTLLGQDSIARQDVDTQAALVKQLEGTVAIDRANENTAKLNLAWSRITAPVSGRIGLRPVDAGNYISTGSTGGVATITQIAPIDLGFGIPQERVPQVQEW
;
A
#
# COMPACT_ATOMS: atom_id res chain seq x y z
N MET A 1 27.75 44.16 6.98
CA MET A 1 28.91 43.35 6.59
C MET A 1 28.41 42.35 5.56
N GLN A 2 29.06 42.18 4.43
CA GLN A 2 28.58 41.27 3.36
C GLN A 2 29.58 40.09 3.30
N LEU A 3 29.08 38.88 3.48
CA LEU A 3 29.87 37.64 3.36
C LEU A 3 29.49 36.98 2.04
N GLU A 4 30.47 36.83 1.17
CA GLU A 4 30.30 36.07 -0.07
C GLU A 4 30.89 34.67 0.11
N ALA A 5 30.08 33.64 -0.16
CA ALA A 5 30.50 32.25 -0.14
C ALA A 5 29.85 31.49 -1.31
N LEU A 6 30.60 30.58 -1.90
CA LEU A 6 30.05 29.64 -2.89
C LEU A 6 29.20 28.63 -2.17
N GLY A 7 27.93 28.50 -2.55
CA GLY A 7 27.00 27.53 -2.00
C GLY A 7 26.53 26.54 -3.05
N THR A 8 26.23 25.29 -2.59
CA THR A 8 25.60 24.27 -3.39
C THR A 8 24.17 24.08 -2.91
N VAL A 9 23.23 24.13 -3.84
CA VAL A 9 21.82 23.89 -3.59
C VAL A 9 21.56 22.39 -3.78
N THR A 10 21.11 21.71 -2.72
CA THR A 10 20.81 20.28 -2.76
C THR A 10 19.33 20.04 -2.42
N PRO A 11 18.65 19.16 -3.16
CA PRO A 11 17.28 18.79 -2.82
C PRO A 11 17.27 18.02 -1.50
N LEU A 12 16.26 18.26 -0.67
CA LEU A 12 16.10 17.58 0.62
C LEU A 12 15.87 16.08 0.47
N ALA A 13 15.17 15.68 -0.59
CA ALA A 13 14.92 14.28 -0.89
C ALA A 13 14.87 14.05 -2.41
N ASN A 14 15.44 12.92 -2.81
CA ASN A 14 15.32 12.37 -4.15
C ASN A 14 14.76 10.95 -4.04
N VAL A 15 13.49 10.76 -4.43
CA VAL A 15 12.75 9.54 -4.20
C VAL A 15 12.49 8.83 -5.53
N VAL A 16 12.99 7.60 -5.65
CA VAL A 16 12.67 6.72 -6.78
C VAL A 16 11.34 6.03 -6.48
N VAL A 17 10.34 6.26 -7.32
CA VAL A 17 9.00 5.64 -7.22
C VAL A 17 9.06 4.25 -7.80
N GLN A 18 9.00 3.25 -6.94
CA GLN A 18 8.99 1.84 -7.34
C GLN A 18 7.58 1.27 -7.31
N PRO A 19 7.23 0.37 -8.25
CA PRO A 19 5.97 -0.36 -8.20
C PRO A 19 5.95 -1.34 -7.03
N GLN A 20 4.82 -1.45 -6.35
CA GLN A 20 4.61 -2.41 -5.24
C GLN A 20 4.10 -3.76 -5.74
N VAL A 21 3.57 -3.80 -6.97
CA VAL A 21 3.10 -5.00 -7.67
C VAL A 21 3.67 -5.01 -9.08
N SER A 22 3.86 -6.20 -9.64
CA SER A 22 4.38 -6.38 -10.99
C SER A 22 3.24 -6.52 -12.00
N GLY A 23 3.43 -6.00 -13.21
CA GLY A 23 2.45 -6.10 -14.29
C GLY A 23 2.76 -5.21 -15.48
N VAL A 24 1.86 -5.18 -16.46
CA VAL A 24 1.98 -4.33 -17.63
C VAL A 24 1.47 -2.93 -17.32
N LEU A 25 2.25 -1.91 -17.66
CA LEU A 25 1.82 -0.51 -17.57
C LEU A 25 0.77 -0.23 -18.64
N THR A 26 -0.43 0.16 -18.21
CA THR A 26 -1.51 0.57 -19.14
C THR A 26 -1.43 2.04 -19.53
N SER A 27 -0.98 2.88 -18.59
CA SER A 27 -0.86 4.32 -18.84
C SER A 27 0.21 4.96 -17.96
N VAL A 28 0.84 6.02 -18.48
CA VAL A 28 1.72 6.93 -17.76
C VAL A 28 1.08 8.32 -17.83
N LEU A 29 0.81 8.94 -16.69
CA LEU A 29 -0.04 10.12 -16.56
C LEU A 29 0.74 11.40 -16.19
N PHE A 30 2.04 11.36 -16.23
CA PHE A 30 2.90 12.52 -15.96
C PHE A 30 3.74 12.89 -17.17
N GLN A 31 4.18 14.15 -17.19
CA GLN A 31 5.18 14.65 -18.12
C GLN A 31 6.51 14.85 -17.42
N GLU A 32 7.61 14.69 -18.13
CA GLU A 32 8.95 14.94 -17.61
C GLU A 32 9.11 16.39 -17.17
N GLY A 33 9.71 16.60 -16.02
CA GLY A 33 9.89 17.94 -15.44
C GLY A 33 8.64 18.53 -14.79
N GLN A 34 7.49 17.85 -14.82
CA GLN A 34 6.24 18.32 -14.21
C GLN A 34 6.35 18.39 -12.69
N MET A 35 5.66 19.35 -12.09
CA MET A 35 5.41 19.39 -10.65
C MET A 35 4.28 18.46 -10.28
N VAL A 36 4.50 17.58 -9.31
CA VAL A 36 3.51 16.63 -8.79
C VAL A 36 3.34 16.85 -7.29
N LYS A 37 2.12 16.54 -6.81
CA LYS A 37 1.80 16.56 -5.38
C LYS A 37 1.77 15.13 -4.86
N LYS A 38 2.07 14.98 -3.56
CA LYS A 38 1.90 13.69 -2.88
C LYS A 38 0.48 13.17 -3.10
N GLY A 39 0.36 11.92 -3.58
CA GLY A 39 -0.91 11.26 -3.90
C GLY A 39 -1.34 11.35 -5.36
N ASP A 40 -0.72 12.20 -6.19
CA ASP A 40 -1.01 12.25 -7.63
C ASP A 40 -0.71 10.90 -8.28
N VAL A 41 -1.62 10.44 -9.15
CA VAL A 41 -1.43 9.19 -9.91
C VAL A 41 -0.42 9.43 -11.02
N LEU A 42 0.66 8.67 -11.00
CA LEU A 42 1.75 8.77 -11.98
C LEU A 42 1.58 7.75 -13.12
N ALA A 43 1.21 6.54 -12.78
CA ALA A 43 1.04 5.47 -13.75
C ALA A 43 0.03 4.44 -13.25
N THR A 44 -0.49 3.63 -14.15
CA THR A 44 -1.44 2.56 -13.84
C THR A 44 -0.94 1.26 -14.44
N ILE A 45 -0.87 0.22 -13.62
CA ILE A 45 -0.66 -1.18 -14.03
C ILE A 45 -2.03 -1.77 -14.39
N ASP A 46 -2.09 -2.76 -15.28
CA ASP A 46 -3.33 -3.46 -15.61
C ASP A 46 -4.04 -3.95 -14.33
N PRO A 47 -5.21 -3.40 -13.99
CA PRO A 47 -5.91 -3.73 -12.76
C PRO A 47 -6.68 -5.06 -12.84
N GLN A 48 -6.91 -5.61 -14.04
CA GLN A 48 -7.78 -6.77 -14.26
C GLN A 48 -7.36 -8.01 -13.44
N PRO A 49 -6.09 -8.44 -13.42
CA PRO A 49 -5.67 -9.58 -12.63
C PRO A 49 -5.91 -9.38 -11.13
N PHE A 50 -5.69 -8.17 -10.63
CA PHE A 50 -5.90 -7.83 -9.22
C PHE A 50 -7.37 -7.73 -8.85
N GLN A 51 -8.22 -7.22 -9.76
CA GLN A 51 -9.67 -7.22 -9.57
C GLN A 51 -10.22 -8.63 -9.49
N ASN A 52 -9.81 -9.51 -10.41
CA ASN A 52 -10.22 -10.92 -10.39
C ASN A 52 -9.80 -11.63 -9.09
N ALA A 53 -8.59 -11.36 -8.60
CA ALA A 53 -8.12 -11.90 -7.32
C ALA A 53 -8.93 -11.38 -6.14
N LEU A 54 -9.34 -10.10 -6.16
CA LEU A 54 -10.21 -9.52 -5.14
C LEU A 54 -11.59 -10.16 -5.16
N ASP A 55 -12.19 -10.32 -6.34
CA ASP A 55 -13.52 -10.92 -6.50
C ASP A 55 -13.52 -12.39 -6.02
N GLN A 56 -12.45 -13.15 -6.31
CA GLN A 56 -12.26 -14.50 -5.83
C GLN A 56 -12.16 -14.56 -4.30
N ALA A 57 -11.34 -13.71 -3.69
CA ALA A 57 -11.17 -13.66 -2.24
C ALA A 57 -12.46 -13.21 -1.53
N SER A 58 -13.18 -12.25 -2.10
CA SER A 58 -14.49 -11.79 -1.61
C SER A 58 -15.54 -12.90 -1.67
N GLY A 59 -15.57 -13.65 -2.77
CA GLY A 59 -16.48 -14.81 -2.92
C GLY A 59 -16.20 -15.92 -1.90
N ALA A 60 -14.92 -16.23 -1.64
CA ALA A 60 -14.53 -17.18 -0.62
C ALA A 60 -15.02 -16.74 0.77
N ARG A 61 -14.74 -15.48 1.15
CA ARG A 61 -15.20 -14.93 2.42
C ARG A 61 -16.73 -15.00 2.57
N GLN A 62 -17.49 -14.63 1.53
CA GLN A 62 -18.96 -14.66 1.57
C GLN A 62 -19.50 -16.07 1.76
N ARG A 63 -18.91 -17.07 1.09
CA ARG A 63 -19.26 -18.48 1.26
C ARG A 63 -19.05 -18.93 2.71
N ASP A 64 -17.89 -18.63 3.28
CA ASP A 64 -17.51 -19.12 4.61
C ASP A 64 -18.21 -18.33 5.73
N GLU A 65 -18.53 -17.06 5.51
CA GLU A 65 -19.44 -16.29 6.39
C GLU A 65 -20.86 -16.90 6.40
N ALA A 66 -21.37 -17.37 5.26
CA ALA A 66 -22.68 -18.05 5.21
C ALA A 66 -22.64 -19.38 5.95
N GLN A 67 -21.55 -20.16 5.84
CA GLN A 67 -21.36 -21.40 6.60
C GLN A 67 -21.29 -21.14 8.11
N LEU A 68 -20.54 -20.11 8.52
CA LEU A 68 -20.47 -19.70 9.92
C LEU A 68 -21.83 -19.27 10.46
N ALA A 69 -22.60 -18.52 9.68
CA ALA A 69 -23.95 -18.11 10.07
C ALA A 69 -24.87 -19.34 10.28
N ALA A 70 -24.84 -20.30 9.38
CA ALA A 70 -25.60 -21.55 9.51
C ALA A 70 -25.18 -22.36 10.74
N ALA A 71 -23.86 -22.49 10.99
CA ALA A 71 -23.32 -23.19 12.15
C ALA A 71 -23.74 -22.52 13.47
N ARG A 72 -23.78 -21.20 13.53
CA ARG A 72 -24.25 -20.44 14.71
C ARG A 72 -25.73 -20.66 14.98
N VAL A 73 -26.58 -20.67 13.95
CA VAL A 73 -28.00 -20.98 14.09
C VAL A 73 -28.19 -22.37 14.65
N THR A 74 -27.42 -23.36 14.16
CA THR A 74 -27.46 -24.74 14.66
C THR A 74 -27.01 -24.83 16.13
N LEU A 75 -25.92 -24.11 16.49
CA LEU A 75 -25.46 -24.07 17.87
C LEU A 75 -26.53 -23.50 18.82
N GLN A 76 -27.17 -22.41 18.41
CA GLN A 76 -28.24 -21.77 19.20
C GLN A 76 -29.40 -22.74 19.40
N ARG A 77 -29.80 -23.52 18.36
CA ARG A 77 -30.81 -24.54 18.46
C ARG A 77 -30.40 -25.64 19.43
N TYR A 78 -29.17 -26.12 19.34
CA TYR A 78 -28.63 -27.15 20.23
C TYR A 78 -28.60 -26.70 21.70
N GLN A 79 -28.22 -25.45 21.94
CA GLN A 79 -28.24 -24.86 23.29
C GLN A 79 -29.66 -24.83 23.88
N THR A 80 -30.68 -24.50 23.05
CA THR A 80 -32.09 -24.55 23.47
C THR A 80 -32.54 -25.97 23.80
N LEU A 81 -32.19 -26.96 22.97
CA LEU A 81 -32.52 -28.36 23.21
C LEU A 81 -31.81 -28.95 24.44
N LEU A 82 -30.59 -28.52 24.72
CA LEU A 82 -29.87 -28.90 25.92
C LEU A 82 -30.58 -28.41 27.20
N GLY A 83 -31.13 -27.17 27.16
CA GLY A 83 -31.94 -26.63 28.26
C GLY A 83 -33.26 -27.38 28.47
N GLN A 84 -33.66 -28.22 27.51
CA GLN A 84 -34.85 -29.07 27.57
C GLN A 84 -34.48 -30.57 27.82
N ASP A 85 -33.24 -30.87 28.17
CA ASP A 85 -32.69 -32.22 28.34
C ASP A 85 -32.89 -33.13 27.10
N SER A 86 -33.04 -32.53 25.90
CA SER A 86 -33.37 -33.24 24.65
C SER A 86 -32.17 -33.55 23.77
N ILE A 87 -30.93 -33.17 24.15
CA ILE A 87 -29.70 -33.43 23.41
C ILE A 87 -28.53 -33.66 24.37
N ALA A 88 -27.52 -34.39 23.93
CA ALA A 88 -26.30 -34.59 24.72
C ALA A 88 -25.41 -33.32 24.74
N ARG A 89 -24.80 -33.04 25.89
CA ARG A 89 -23.84 -31.92 26.02
C ARG A 89 -22.70 -32.03 25.00
N GLN A 90 -22.23 -33.23 24.70
CA GLN A 90 -21.18 -33.47 23.72
C GLN A 90 -21.51 -32.91 22.32
N ASP A 91 -22.78 -32.97 21.90
CA ASP A 91 -23.21 -32.46 20.61
C ASP A 91 -23.11 -30.92 20.57
N VAL A 92 -23.48 -30.27 21.69
CA VAL A 92 -23.33 -28.78 21.84
C VAL A 92 -21.87 -28.39 21.79
N ASP A 93 -21.01 -29.10 22.52
CA ASP A 93 -19.56 -28.80 22.59
C ASP A 93 -18.92 -29.02 21.21
N THR A 94 -19.30 -30.04 20.47
CA THR A 94 -18.83 -30.30 19.10
C THR A 94 -19.26 -29.18 18.14
N GLN A 95 -20.52 -28.77 18.23
CA GLN A 95 -21.03 -27.66 17.39
C GLN A 95 -20.38 -26.34 17.75
N ALA A 96 -20.10 -26.09 19.03
CA ALA A 96 -19.38 -24.88 19.47
C ALA A 96 -17.93 -24.87 18.93
N ALA A 97 -17.26 -26.02 18.93
CA ALA A 97 -15.93 -26.17 18.33
C ALA A 97 -15.94 -25.89 16.82
N LEU A 98 -16.97 -26.39 16.10
CA LEU A 98 -17.16 -26.11 14.67
C LEU A 98 -17.35 -24.61 14.40
N VAL A 99 -18.19 -23.94 15.19
CA VAL A 99 -18.37 -22.47 15.06
C VAL A 99 -17.03 -21.77 15.22
N LYS A 100 -16.25 -22.11 16.24
CA LYS A 100 -14.94 -21.51 16.48
C LYS A 100 -13.95 -21.78 15.35
N GLN A 101 -13.97 -22.96 14.76
CA GLN A 101 -13.18 -23.29 13.57
C GLN A 101 -13.56 -22.41 12.39
N LEU A 102 -14.86 -22.26 12.09
CA LEU A 102 -15.35 -21.44 10.99
C LEU A 102 -15.07 -19.94 11.21
N GLU A 103 -15.08 -19.46 12.46
CA GLU A 103 -14.64 -18.10 12.81
C GLU A 103 -13.18 -17.88 12.41
N GLY A 104 -12.31 -18.85 12.68
CA GLY A 104 -10.91 -18.83 12.24
C GLY A 104 -10.78 -18.79 10.71
N THR A 105 -11.57 -19.60 9.99
CA THR A 105 -11.59 -19.60 8.52
C THR A 105 -12.00 -18.24 7.96
N VAL A 106 -13.09 -17.66 8.45
CA VAL A 106 -13.55 -16.31 8.03
C VAL A 106 -12.50 -15.23 8.32
N ALA A 107 -11.77 -15.35 9.43
CA ALA A 107 -10.69 -14.41 9.75
C ALA A 107 -9.54 -14.49 8.73
N ILE A 108 -9.17 -15.68 8.28
CA ILE A 108 -8.18 -15.91 7.22
C ILE A 108 -8.67 -15.32 5.90
N ASP A 109 -9.93 -15.55 5.52
CA ASP A 109 -10.49 -15.04 4.27
C ASP A 109 -10.56 -13.53 4.24
N ARG A 110 -10.87 -12.89 5.36
CA ARG A 110 -10.80 -11.42 5.50
C ARG A 110 -9.40 -10.89 5.28
N ALA A 111 -8.38 -11.58 5.81
CA ALA A 111 -7.00 -11.20 5.59
C ALA A 111 -6.61 -11.34 4.10
N ASN A 112 -7.03 -12.42 3.43
CA ASN A 112 -6.80 -12.66 2.02
C ASN A 112 -7.49 -11.57 1.15
N GLU A 113 -8.74 -11.24 1.44
CA GLU A 113 -9.47 -10.16 0.75
C GLU A 113 -8.78 -8.81 0.93
N ASN A 114 -8.30 -8.50 2.14
CA ASN A 114 -7.57 -7.26 2.39
C ASN A 114 -6.25 -7.20 1.61
N THR A 115 -5.53 -8.32 1.51
CA THR A 115 -4.31 -8.42 0.69
C THR A 115 -4.63 -8.17 -0.79
N ALA A 116 -5.70 -8.76 -1.31
CA ALA A 116 -6.13 -8.53 -2.70
C ALA A 116 -6.54 -7.07 -2.94
N LYS A 117 -7.23 -6.43 -1.99
CA LYS A 117 -7.55 -4.99 -2.04
C LYS A 117 -6.30 -4.11 -2.09
N LEU A 118 -5.28 -4.43 -1.29
CA LEU A 118 -4.02 -3.71 -1.31
C LEU A 118 -3.32 -3.85 -2.65
N ASN A 119 -3.23 -5.06 -3.21
CA ASN A 119 -2.63 -5.29 -4.51
C ASN A 119 -3.34 -4.51 -5.62
N LEU A 120 -4.68 -4.46 -5.59
CA LEU A 120 -5.46 -3.64 -6.51
C LEU A 120 -5.20 -2.15 -6.30
N ALA A 121 -5.07 -1.67 -5.07
CA ALA A 121 -4.72 -0.28 -4.81
C ALA A 121 -3.32 0.06 -5.32
N TRP A 122 -2.36 -0.84 -5.19
CA TRP A 122 -0.99 -0.69 -5.67
C TRP A 122 -0.84 -0.77 -7.19
N SER A 123 -1.87 -1.22 -7.93
CA SER A 123 -1.89 -1.12 -9.38
C SER A 123 -1.90 0.34 -9.87
N ARG A 124 -2.31 1.28 -9.00
CA ARG A 124 -2.19 2.72 -9.22
C ARG A 124 -0.94 3.24 -8.51
N ILE A 125 0.05 3.61 -9.30
CA ILE A 125 1.32 4.13 -8.79
C ILE A 125 1.15 5.61 -8.51
N THR A 126 1.32 6.02 -7.24
CA THR A 126 1.13 7.40 -6.81
C THR A 126 2.44 8.03 -6.31
N ALA A 127 2.52 9.35 -6.38
CA ALA A 127 3.65 10.11 -5.87
C ALA A 127 3.73 10.03 -4.33
N PRO A 128 4.82 9.52 -3.74
CA PRO A 128 4.98 9.44 -2.28
C PRO A 128 5.30 10.80 -1.64
N VAL A 129 5.87 11.70 -2.42
CA VAL A 129 6.25 13.07 -2.02
C VAL A 129 5.85 14.07 -3.10
N SER A 130 5.70 15.35 -2.71
CA SER A 130 5.53 16.44 -3.67
C SER A 130 6.90 16.89 -4.17
N GLY A 131 7.01 17.20 -5.47
CA GLY A 131 8.28 17.64 -6.05
C GLY A 131 8.23 17.69 -7.58
N ARG A 132 9.39 17.86 -8.18
CA ARG A 132 9.56 17.80 -9.64
C ARG A 132 9.89 16.38 -10.06
N ILE A 133 9.12 15.85 -11.01
CA ILE A 133 9.37 14.53 -11.58
C ILE A 133 10.52 14.61 -12.59
N GLY A 134 11.39 13.61 -12.59
CA GLY A 134 12.53 13.51 -13.51
C GLY A 134 12.15 12.91 -14.86
N LEU A 135 13.13 12.28 -15.51
CA LEU A 135 12.95 11.58 -16.77
C LEU A 135 12.06 10.33 -16.58
N ARG A 136 11.41 9.93 -17.65
CA ARG A 136 10.53 8.75 -17.72
C ARG A 136 11.33 7.53 -18.22
N PRO A 137 11.70 6.59 -17.34
CA PRO A 137 12.47 5.42 -17.72
C PRO A 137 11.60 4.30 -18.35
N VAL A 138 10.27 4.39 -18.25
CA VAL A 138 9.33 3.35 -18.68
C VAL A 138 8.16 3.95 -19.49
N ASP A 139 7.66 3.19 -20.47
CA ASP A 139 6.54 3.55 -21.32
C ASP A 139 5.32 2.66 -21.08
N ALA A 140 4.14 3.15 -21.49
CA ALA A 140 2.94 2.33 -21.54
C ALA A 140 3.16 1.11 -22.45
N GLY A 141 2.71 -0.06 -22.02
CA GLY A 141 2.97 -1.34 -22.67
C GLY A 141 4.17 -2.10 -22.12
N ASN A 142 5.06 -1.47 -21.36
CA ASN A 142 6.18 -2.15 -20.72
C ASN A 142 5.70 -2.99 -19.53
N TYR A 143 6.31 -4.16 -19.35
CA TYR A 143 6.16 -4.93 -18.11
C TYR A 143 7.11 -4.40 -17.05
N ILE A 144 6.59 -4.06 -15.88
CA ILE A 144 7.38 -3.60 -14.73
C ILE A 144 7.31 -4.60 -13.58
N SER A 145 8.40 -4.70 -12.81
CA SER A 145 8.48 -5.58 -11.64
C SER A 145 8.88 -4.79 -10.40
N THR A 146 8.56 -5.33 -9.22
CA THR A 146 8.88 -4.73 -7.91
C THR A 146 10.38 -4.58 -7.65
N GLY A 147 11.25 -5.23 -8.44
CA GLY A 147 12.71 -5.16 -8.35
C GLY A 147 13.38 -4.39 -9.51
N SER A 148 12.61 -3.68 -10.35
CA SER A 148 13.17 -2.97 -11.51
C SER A 148 14.11 -1.87 -11.08
N THR A 149 15.35 -1.90 -11.60
CA THR A 149 16.35 -0.85 -11.38
C THR A 149 15.88 0.44 -12.06
N GLY A 150 15.72 1.53 -11.29
CA GLY A 150 15.29 2.84 -11.81
C GLY A 150 13.84 3.21 -11.54
N GLY A 151 12.98 2.26 -11.15
CA GLY A 151 11.58 2.54 -10.83
C GLY A 151 10.75 3.03 -12.02
N VAL A 152 9.62 3.67 -11.74
CA VAL A 152 8.71 4.27 -12.73
C VAL A 152 9.01 5.75 -12.97
N ALA A 153 9.47 6.43 -11.93
CA ALA A 153 9.83 7.85 -11.95
C ALA A 153 10.75 8.17 -10.79
N THR A 154 11.50 9.26 -10.91
CA THR A 154 12.24 9.86 -9.81
C THR A 154 11.61 11.21 -9.47
N ILE A 155 11.33 11.47 -8.20
CA ILE A 155 10.78 12.74 -7.74
C ILE A 155 11.82 13.44 -6.87
N THR A 156 12.20 14.65 -7.28
CA THR A 156 13.11 15.51 -6.55
C THR A 156 12.32 16.58 -5.81
N GLN A 157 12.42 16.58 -4.49
CA GLN A 157 11.77 17.59 -3.66
C GLN A 157 12.55 18.91 -3.74
N ILE A 158 11.90 19.96 -4.25
CA ILE A 158 12.54 21.28 -4.46
C ILE A 158 12.09 22.32 -3.44
N ALA A 159 11.19 21.97 -2.52
CA ALA A 159 10.77 22.83 -1.41
C ALA A 159 10.37 21.94 -0.21
N PRO A 160 10.99 22.12 0.98
CA PRO A 160 12.16 22.95 1.25
C PRO A 160 13.42 22.48 0.52
N ILE A 161 14.43 23.34 0.43
CA ILE A 161 15.71 23.07 -0.24
C ILE A 161 16.84 23.38 0.72
N ASP A 162 17.89 22.57 0.69
CA ASP A 162 19.07 22.80 1.51
C ASP A 162 20.11 23.61 0.73
N LEU A 163 20.68 24.59 1.41
CA LEU A 163 21.78 25.40 0.91
C LEU A 163 23.03 25.12 1.77
N GLY A 164 23.94 24.33 1.21
CA GLY A 164 25.24 24.06 1.83
C GLY A 164 26.29 25.07 1.32
N PHE A 165 26.96 25.81 2.21
CA PHE A 165 28.05 26.67 1.85
C PHE A 165 29.23 26.46 2.79
N GLY A 166 30.43 26.42 2.21
CA GLY A 166 31.66 26.31 2.96
C GLY A 166 32.20 27.70 3.29
N ILE A 167 32.48 27.96 4.57
CA ILE A 167 33.17 29.15 5.03
C ILE A 167 34.57 28.78 5.53
N PRO A 168 35.62 29.60 5.21
CA PRO A 168 36.94 29.41 5.79
C PRO A 168 36.86 29.47 7.32
N GLN A 169 37.65 28.64 8.00
CA GLN A 169 37.64 28.53 9.46
C GLN A 169 37.89 29.87 10.17
N GLU A 170 38.66 30.74 9.55
CA GLU A 170 38.96 32.09 10.05
C GLU A 170 37.75 33.02 10.13
N ARG A 171 36.67 32.71 9.38
CA ARG A 171 35.43 33.51 9.34
C ARG A 171 34.28 32.91 10.18
N VAL A 172 34.47 31.73 10.77
CA VAL A 172 33.47 31.09 11.61
C VAL A 172 33.04 31.95 12.80
N PRO A 173 33.96 32.65 13.54
CA PRO A 173 33.54 33.51 14.64
C PRO A 173 32.62 34.65 14.21
N GLN A 174 32.81 35.19 12.99
CA GLN A 174 31.98 36.28 12.45
C GLN A 174 30.55 35.87 12.12
N VAL A 175 30.32 34.56 11.88
CA VAL A 175 28.98 34.00 11.60
C VAL A 175 28.26 33.61 12.88
N GLN A 176 29.00 33.28 13.96
CA GLN A 176 28.41 32.92 15.26
C GLN A 176 27.90 34.14 16.04
N GLU A 177 28.34 35.35 15.68
CA GLU A 177 27.89 36.63 16.28
C GLU A 177 26.58 37.16 15.66
N TRP A 178 25.97 36.43 14.72
CA TRP A 178 24.71 36.76 14.05
C TRP A 178 23.62 35.80 14.49
#